data_c0dd2ccf5d01da8be1d96c277420bd05
#
_entry.id   c0dd2ccf5d01da8be1d96c277420bd05
#
_cell.length_a   1.000
_cell.length_b   1.000
_cell.length_c   1.000
_cell.angle_alpha   90.00
_cell.angle_beta   90.00
_cell.angle_gamma   90.00
#
_symmetry.space_group_name_H-M   'P 1'
#
loop_
_entity.id
_entity.type
_entity.pdbx_description
1 polymer ?
#
loop_
_entity_poly.entity_id
_entity_poly.type
_entity_poly.pdbx_seq_one_letter_code
_entity_poly.pdbx_strand_id
1 'polypeptide(L)'
;MEDKGVSEEEVFEGLKEFKKHDMSYNSGRILGSMCTSPHPVGVKAYTSFLGSNLGDPGLFKGTKAMENDVISMLGELLGKRDVCGHIITGGTEANIMAMRAARNWARKVRGIKDPEVVVPKSAHFSFKKAADILCLKLMEADLDEDYRVDTASVEDLISDNTVAVVGVAGTTELGRVDPIGELSKLCIENEIYLHVDAAFGGFSIPFLKELGQKLPDFDFRLPGVCSITIDPHKMGLAPIPTGGIIFRERKYLEAMSVETPYLTEDRQSTIVGTRTGASTAATWAIMKYLGREGYREIVAECMHITHILARGINDLGFNLVAEPKLNIVAFKSPKMSPDELASQLKKRGWAVSVAAYPCSIRVIVMPHIKEEHVNMLLDDLKDINEEKP
;
A
#
# COMPACT_ATOMS: atom_id res chain seq x y z
N MET A 1 35.41 2.53 -12.11
CA MET A 1 35.50 1.08 -11.87
C MET A 1 36.98 0.74 -11.84
N GLU A 2 37.43 -0.04 -10.89
CA GLU A 2 38.84 -0.44 -10.79
C GLU A 2 39.20 -1.47 -11.87
N ASP A 3 40.46 -1.50 -12.30
CA ASP A 3 40.92 -2.44 -13.35
C ASP A 3 40.95 -3.90 -12.87
N LYS A 4 41.13 -4.11 -11.58
CA LYS A 4 41.13 -5.44 -10.96
C LYS A 4 40.02 -5.54 -9.92
N GLY A 5 39.33 -6.68 -9.91
CA GLY A 5 38.38 -7.00 -8.87
C GLY A 5 39.08 -7.23 -7.52
N VAL A 6 38.29 -7.14 -6.45
CA VAL A 6 38.71 -7.48 -5.07
C VAL A 6 38.15 -8.84 -4.66
N SER A 7 38.57 -9.38 -3.53
CA SER A 7 38.08 -10.65 -3.02
C SER A 7 36.61 -10.57 -2.59
N GLU A 8 35.91 -11.71 -2.56
CA GLU A 8 34.52 -11.81 -2.05
C GLU A 8 34.44 -11.29 -0.61
N GLU A 9 35.44 -11.58 0.23
CA GLU A 9 35.52 -11.14 1.61
C GLU A 9 35.54 -9.60 1.70
N GLU A 10 36.37 -8.93 0.91
CA GLU A 10 36.47 -7.48 0.85
C GLU A 10 35.15 -6.85 0.36
N VAL A 11 34.46 -7.48 -0.61
CA VAL A 11 33.12 -7.03 -1.05
C VAL A 11 32.10 -7.08 0.09
N PHE A 12 32.02 -8.20 0.83
CA PHE A 12 31.06 -8.35 1.93
C PHE A 12 31.43 -7.49 3.14
N GLU A 13 32.69 -7.24 3.43
CA GLU A 13 33.08 -6.25 4.45
C GLU A 13 32.64 -4.85 4.03
N GLY A 14 32.84 -4.46 2.77
CA GLY A 14 32.35 -3.19 2.25
C GLY A 14 30.83 -3.05 2.37
N LEU A 15 30.06 -4.10 2.06
CA LEU A 15 28.59 -4.10 2.23
C LEU A 15 28.18 -3.96 3.70
N LYS A 16 28.91 -4.56 4.64
CA LYS A 16 28.65 -4.41 6.08
C LYS A 16 28.84 -2.96 6.54
N GLU A 17 29.90 -2.26 6.02
CA GLU A 17 30.11 -0.85 6.35
C GLU A 17 28.95 0.03 5.91
N PHE A 18 28.42 -0.13 4.68
CA PHE A 18 27.23 0.59 4.25
C PHE A 18 26.03 0.29 5.15
N LYS A 19 25.80 -0.98 5.48
CA LYS A 19 24.66 -1.40 6.30
C LYS A 19 24.67 -0.82 7.73
N LYS A 20 25.83 -0.43 8.28
CA LYS A 20 25.94 0.24 9.59
C LYS A 20 25.22 1.60 9.61
N HIS A 21 25.03 2.23 8.45
CA HIS A 21 24.33 3.50 8.33
C HIS A 21 22.81 3.36 8.16
N ASP A 22 22.30 2.14 7.98
CA ASP A 22 20.87 1.88 7.86
C ASP A 22 20.24 1.64 9.23
N MET A 23 19.01 2.15 9.39
CA MET A 23 18.18 1.76 10.53
C MET A 23 17.67 0.34 10.35
N SER A 24 17.54 -0.40 11.45
CA SER A 24 16.99 -1.75 11.44
C SER A 24 15.56 -1.78 11.99
N TYR A 25 14.67 -2.49 11.33
CA TYR A 25 13.33 -2.77 11.87
C TYR A 25 13.40 -3.47 13.24
N ASN A 26 14.42 -4.32 13.47
CA ASN A 26 14.60 -5.01 14.75
C ASN A 26 14.87 -4.06 15.94
N SER A 27 15.23 -2.81 15.69
CA SER A 27 15.37 -1.81 16.75
C SER A 27 14.04 -1.35 17.36
N GLY A 28 12.93 -1.60 16.68
CA GLY A 28 11.61 -1.08 17.06
C GLY A 28 11.46 0.44 16.95
N ARG A 29 12.47 1.14 16.42
CA ARG A 29 12.49 2.61 16.36
C ARG A 29 12.03 3.21 15.03
N ILE A 30 11.71 2.36 14.03
CA ILE A 30 11.15 2.79 12.74
C ILE A 30 9.62 2.79 12.86
N LEU A 31 9.05 3.94 13.13
CA LEU A 31 7.61 4.11 13.38
C LEU A 31 6.87 4.80 12.22
N GLY A 32 7.61 5.48 11.33
CA GLY A 32 7.03 6.22 10.20
C GLY A 32 6.86 5.38 8.92
N SER A 33 7.32 4.12 8.90
CA SER A 33 7.30 3.26 7.71
C SER A 33 6.07 2.35 7.68
N MET A 34 5.44 2.23 6.50
CA MET A 34 4.41 1.22 6.23
C MET A 34 4.98 -0.15 5.84
N CYS A 35 6.30 -0.28 5.78
CA CYS A 35 7.00 -1.55 5.54
C CYS A 35 7.54 -2.11 6.86
N THR A 36 7.89 -3.39 6.85
CA THR A 36 8.44 -4.11 8.00
C THR A 36 9.49 -5.11 7.56
N SER A 37 10.16 -5.77 8.50
CA SER A 37 11.01 -6.92 8.19
C SER A 37 10.22 -7.98 7.43
N PRO A 38 10.73 -8.47 6.31
CA PRO A 38 10.03 -9.54 5.58
C PRO A 38 10.02 -10.84 6.38
N HIS A 39 8.96 -11.63 6.19
CA HIS A 39 8.85 -12.93 6.84
C HIS A 39 9.95 -13.89 6.37
N PRO A 40 10.62 -14.65 7.28
CA PRO A 40 11.74 -15.52 6.91
C PRO A 40 11.45 -16.54 5.81
N VAL A 41 10.24 -17.11 5.78
CA VAL A 41 9.80 -18.02 4.71
C VAL A 41 9.78 -17.32 3.36
N GLY A 42 9.31 -16.06 3.34
CA GLY A 42 9.32 -15.23 2.13
C GLY A 42 10.72 -14.92 1.65
N VAL A 43 11.65 -14.61 2.55
CA VAL A 43 13.07 -14.38 2.20
C VAL A 43 13.70 -15.62 1.55
N LYS A 44 13.48 -16.81 2.11
CA LYS A 44 13.96 -18.07 1.52
C LYS A 44 13.37 -18.31 0.13
N ALA A 45 12.08 -18.12 -0.04
CA ALA A 45 11.41 -18.27 -1.34
C ALA A 45 11.92 -17.23 -2.35
N TYR A 46 12.05 -15.98 -1.94
CA TYR A 46 12.60 -14.90 -2.77
C TYR A 46 13.99 -15.25 -3.31
N THR A 47 14.90 -15.66 -2.43
CA THR A 47 16.27 -16.03 -2.79
C THR A 47 16.31 -17.22 -3.76
N SER A 48 15.42 -18.21 -3.58
CA SER A 48 15.34 -19.39 -4.45
C SER A 48 14.86 -19.09 -5.87
N PHE A 49 14.19 -17.94 -6.10
CA PHE A 49 13.62 -17.55 -7.40
C PHE A 49 14.25 -16.28 -7.98
N LEU A 50 15.44 -15.87 -7.53
CA LEU A 50 16.14 -14.67 -8.03
C LEU A 50 16.38 -14.68 -9.55
N GLY A 51 16.61 -15.84 -10.14
CA GLY A 51 16.83 -16.00 -11.58
C GLY A 51 15.56 -16.08 -12.42
N SER A 52 14.37 -16.06 -11.82
CA SER A 52 13.10 -16.19 -12.56
C SER A 52 12.63 -14.84 -13.11
N ASN A 53 12.22 -14.80 -14.38
CA ASN A 53 11.76 -13.60 -15.08
C ASN A 53 10.31 -13.75 -15.58
N LEU A 54 9.38 -13.06 -14.95
CA LEU A 54 7.97 -12.99 -15.37
C LEU A 54 7.71 -12.00 -16.52
N GLY A 55 8.75 -11.33 -17.04
CA GLY A 55 8.70 -10.55 -18.26
C GLY A 55 8.59 -11.43 -19.50
N ASP A 56 9.07 -12.68 -19.44
CA ASP A 56 8.92 -13.68 -20.48
C ASP A 56 8.38 -15.01 -19.86
N PRO A 57 7.09 -15.06 -19.58
CA PRO A 57 6.50 -16.10 -18.75
C PRO A 57 6.51 -17.49 -19.39
N GLY A 58 6.61 -17.61 -20.73
CA GLY A 58 6.70 -18.89 -21.41
C GLY A 58 7.99 -19.65 -21.12
N LEU A 59 9.08 -18.94 -20.76
CA LEU A 59 10.32 -19.55 -20.28
C LEU A 59 10.22 -19.97 -18.82
N PHE A 60 9.37 -19.31 -18.02
CA PHE A 60 9.21 -19.52 -16.56
C PHE A 60 7.79 -19.98 -16.21
N LYS A 61 7.31 -21.04 -16.88
CA LYS A 61 5.93 -21.54 -16.75
C LYS A 61 5.51 -21.87 -15.32
N GLY A 62 6.42 -22.43 -14.51
CA GLY A 62 6.17 -22.71 -13.09
C GLY A 62 5.96 -21.44 -12.27
N THR A 63 6.80 -20.42 -12.49
CA THR A 63 6.67 -19.11 -11.82
C THR A 63 5.39 -18.38 -12.28
N LYS A 64 5.02 -18.53 -13.58
CA LYS A 64 3.75 -17.97 -14.09
C LYS A 64 2.53 -18.67 -13.49
N ALA A 65 2.56 -19.97 -13.33
CA ALA A 65 1.50 -20.71 -12.64
C ALA A 65 1.37 -20.27 -11.18
N MET A 66 2.50 -20.04 -10.51
CA MET A 66 2.54 -19.48 -9.16
C MET A 66 1.97 -18.05 -9.09
N GLU A 67 2.26 -17.18 -10.06
CA GLU A 67 1.65 -15.84 -10.16
C GLU A 67 0.12 -15.94 -10.26
N ASN A 68 -0.38 -16.83 -11.08
CA ASN A 68 -1.83 -17.05 -11.23
C ASN A 68 -2.46 -17.53 -9.92
N ASP A 69 -1.80 -18.43 -9.17
CA ASP A 69 -2.27 -18.89 -7.85
C ASP A 69 -2.29 -17.74 -6.83
N VAL A 70 -1.24 -16.90 -6.80
CA VAL A 70 -1.20 -15.69 -5.95
C VAL A 70 -2.34 -14.74 -6.28
N ILE A 71 -2.56 -14.44 -7.56
CA ILE A 71 -3.65 -13.56 -8.01
C ILE A 71 -5.02 -14.12 -7.59
N SER A 72 -5.22 -15.45 -7.71
CA SER A 72 -6.45 -16.10 -7.25
C SER A 72 -6.62 -16.00 -5.74
N MET A 73 -5.55 -16.22 -4.94
CA MET A 73 -5.58 -16.07 -3.48
C MET A 73 -5.87 -14.63 -3.05
N LEU A 74 -5.25 -13.64 -3.71
CA LEU A 74 -5.53 -12.23 -3.46
C LEU A 74 -6.97 -11.87 -3.85
N GLY A 75 -7.46 -12.39 -4.97
CA GLY A 75 -8.85 -12.24 -5.37
C GLY A 75 -9.82 -12.81 -4.33
N GLU A 76 -9.55 -13.99 -3.80
CA GLU A 76 -10.35 -14.60 -2.73
C GLU A 76 -10.35 -13.75 -1.46
N LEU A 77 -9.18 -13.21 -1.07
CA LEU A 77 -9.06 -12.29 0.06
C LEU A 77 -9.90 -11.03 -0.17
N LEU A 78 -9.96 -10.55 -1.42
CA LEU A 78 -10.70 -9.36 -1.86
C LEU A 78 -12.13 -9.68 -2.36
N GLY A 79 -12.69 -10.82 -1.98
CA GLY A 79 -14.10 -11.15 -2.17
C GLY A 79 -14.51 -11.67 -3.56
N LYS A 80 -13.55 -11.94 -4.48
CA LYS A 80 -13.82 -12.50 -5.82
C LYS A 80 -12.65 -13.34 -6.32
N ARG A 81 -12.83 -14.64 -6.45
CA ARG A 81 -11.77 -15.57 -6.88
C ARG A 81 -11.42 -15.43 -8.37
N ASP A 82 -12.41 -15.21 -9.21
CA ASP A 82 -12.23 -15.05 -10.66
C ASP A 82 -11.85 -13.58 -10.98
N VAL A 83 -10.55 -13.31 -10.93
CA VAL A 83 -9.91 -12.02 -11.18
C VAL A 83 -8.67 -12.22 -12.04
N CYS A 84 -8.09 -11.12 -12.53
CA CYS A 84 -6.81 -11.13 -13.23
C CYS A 84 -5.90 -10.02 -12.71
N GLY A 85 -4.60 -10.10 -12.98
CA GLY A 85 -3.66 -9.09 -12.50
C GLY A 85 -2.21 -9.54 -12.58
N HIS A 86 -1.37 -8.82 -11.87
CA HIS A 86 0.07 -9.05 -11.82
C HIS A 86 0.65 -8.76 -10.44
N ILE A 87 1.69 -9.51 -10.08
CA ILE A 87 2.60 -9.14 -9.01
C ILE A 87 3.68 -8.23 -9.62
N ILE A 88 3.82 -7.05 -9.06
CA ILE A 88 4.62 -5.92 -9.55
C ILE A 88 5.46 -5.31 -8.44
N THR A 89 6.06 -4.13 -8.65
CA THR A 89 7.03 -3.56 -7.69
C THR A 89 6.41 -2.90 -6.46
N GLY A 90 5.14 -2.51 -6.52
CA GLY A 90 4.46 -1.84 -5.38
C GLY A 90 3.28 -0.98 -5.81
N GLY A 91 2.63 -0.36 -4.81
CA GLY A 91 1.41 0.42 -5.00
C GLY A 91 1.54 1.57 -6.01
N THR A 92 2.70 2.20 -6.11
CA THR A 92 2.92 3.24 -7.13
C THR A 92 2.76 2.70 -8.54
N GLU A 93 3.39 1.57 -8.86
CA GLU A 93 3.22 0.92 -10.17
C GLU A 93 1.79 0.45 -10.38
N ALA A 94 1.18 -0.14 -9.33
CA ALA A 94 -0.20 -0.59 -9.37
C ALA A 94 -1.18 0.55 -9.71
N ASN A 95 -1.06 1.69 -9.02
CA ASN A 95 -1.91 2.86 -9.26
C ASN A 95 -1.70 3.46 -10.65
N ILE A 96 -0.46 3.53 -11.15
CA ILE A 96 -0.17 3.96 -12.53
C ILE A 96 -0.82 2.98 -13.54
N MET A 97 -0.72 1.67 -13.31
CA MET A 97 -1.34 0.65 -14.17
C MET A 97 -2.87 0.77 -14.15
N ALA A 98 -3.48 0.97 -12.99
CA ALA A 98 -4.92 1.16 -12.87
C ALA A 98 -5.39 2.39 -13.66
N MET A 99 -4.71 3.52 -13.52
CA MET A 99 -5.03 4.74 -14.28
C MET A 99 -4.81 4.57 -15.77
N ARG A 100 -3.76 3.84 -16.18
CA ARG A 100 -3.52 3.50 -17.59
C ARG A 100 -4.65 2.63 -18.15
N ALA A 101 -5.12 1.65 -17.38
CA ALA A 101 -6.24 0.79 -17.77
C ALA A 101 -7.52 1.62 -17.97
N ALA A 102 -7.87 2.44 -16.97
CA ALA A 102 -9.04 3.31 -17.00
C ALA A 102 -9.01 4.25 -18.21
N ARG A 103 -7.91 4.99 -18.41
CA ARG A 103 -7.71 5.89 -19.54
C ARG A 103 -7.88 5.19 -20.88
N ASN A 104 -7.17 4.07 -21.08
CA ASN A 104 -7.17 3.38 -22.37
C ASN A 104 -8.53 2.74 -22.66
N TRP A 105 -9.18 2.18 -21.61
CA TRP A 105 -10.53 1.64 -21.75
C TRP A 105 -11.55 2.73 -22.11
N ALA A 106 -11.54 3.86 -21.41
CA ALA A 106 -12.43 4.98 -21.68
C ALA A 106 -12.19 5.59 -23.09
N ARG A 107 -10.95 5.72 -23.53
CA ARG A 107 -10.62 6.12 -24.90
C ARG A 107 -11.23 5.18 -25.94
N LYS A 108 -11.15 3.87 -25.70
CA LYS A 108 -11.68 2.85 -26.62
C LYS A 108 -13.20 2.82 -26.65
N VAL A 109 -13.86 2.96 -25.51
CA VAL A 109 -15.32 2.75 -25.38
C VAL A 109 -16.11 4.06 -25.48
N ARG A 110 -15.58 5.16 -24.93
CA ARG A 110 -16.25 6.46 -24.84
C ARG A 110 -15.60 7.54 -25.73
N GLY A 111 -14.45 7.26 -26.33
CA GLY A 111 -13.75 8.23 -27.21
C GLY A 111 -13.13 9.41 -26.47
N ILE A 112 -12.93 9.35 -25.16
CA ILE A 112 -12.42 10.45 -24.33
C ILE A 112 -10.99 10.78 -24.73
N LYS A 113 -10.73 12.07 -25.02
CA LYS A 113 -9.42 12.59 -25.46
C LYS A 113 -8.67 13.28 -24.32
N ASP A 114 -9.37 14.02 -23.50
CA ASP A 114 -8.84 14.82 -22.38
C ASP A 114 -9.24 14.19 -21.04
N PRO A 115 -8.59 13.06 -20.64
CA PRO A 115 -9.04 12.25 -19.52
C PRO A 115 -8.83 12.95 -18.17
N GLU A 116 -9.88 12.96 -17.35
CA GLU A 116 -9.86 13.44 -15.96
C GLU A 116 -9.98 12.26 -14.99
N VAL A 117 -9.31 12.38 -13.83
CA VAL A 117 -9.40 11.40 -12.74
C VAL A 117 -9.73 12.12 -11.46
N VAL A 118 -10.81 11.70 -10.78
CA VAL A 118 -11.19 12.23 -9.47
C VAL A 118 -10.53 11.38 -8.38
N VAL A 119 -9.78 12.04 -7.49
CA VAL A 119 -9.09 11.41 -6.36
C VAL A 119 -9.38 12.16 -5.07
N PRO A 120 -9.44 11.49 -3.90
CA PRO A 120 -9.52 12.20 -2.63
C PRO A 120 -8.23 13.00 -2.35
N LYS A 121 -8.33 14.12 -1.63
CA LYS A 121 -7.15 14.88 -1.15
C LYS A 121 -6.20 14.03 -0.30
N SER A 122 -6.70 12.94 0.32
CA SER A 122 -5.91 11.95 1.06
C SER A 122 -5.24 10.89 0.17
N ALA A 123 -5.41 10.93 -1.17
CA ALA A 123 -4.84 9.96 -2.08
C ALA A 123 -3.31 10.04 -2.08
N HIS A 124 -2.67 8.88 -2.16
CA HIS A 124 -1.23 8.78 -2.21
C HIS A 124 -0.65 9.55 -3.42
N PHE A 125 0.51 10.19 -3.24
CA PHE A 125 1.17 11.00 -4.29
C PHE A 125 1.49 10.22 -5.58
N SER A 126 1.36 8.90 -5.60
CA SER A 126 1.47 8.08 -6.81
C SER A 126 0.46 8.46 -7.89
N PHE A 127 -0.71 9.00 -7.51
CA PHE A 127 -1.70 9.50 -8.48
C PHE A 127 -1.24 10.78 -9.17
N LYS A 128 -0.47 11.66 -8.49
CA LYS A 128 0.18 12.82 -9.11
C LYS A 128 1.22 12.35 -10.13
N LYS A 129 2.01 11.31 -9.82
CA LYS A 129 2.93 10.68 -10.80
C LYS A 129 2.18 10.04 -11.95
N ALA A 130 1.07 9.33 -11.68
CA ALA A 130 0.25 8.74 -12.73
C ALA A 130 -0.31 9.81 -13.67
N ALA A 131 -0.79 10.92 -13.12
CA ALA A 131 -1.32 12.05 -13.89
C ALA A 131 -0.26 12.66 -14.82
N ASP A 132 0.94 12.91 -14.30
CA ASP A 132 2.08 13.41 -15.06
C ASP A 132 2.46 12.45 -16.22
N ILE A 133 2.75 11.17 -15.90
CA ILE A 133 3.19 10.17 -16.87
C ILE A 133 2.14 9.88 -17.93
N LEU A 134 0.86 9.89 -17.57
CA LEU A 134 -0.25 9.49 -18.43
C LEU A 134 -0.99 10.68 -19.07
N CYS A 135 -0.57 11.92 -18.81
CA CYS A 135 -1.25 13.13 -19.24
C CYS A 135 -2.75 13.12 -18.84
N LEU A 136 -3.01 12.94 -17.54
CA LEU A 136 -4.34 12.97 -16.96
C LEU A 136 -4.53 14.29 -16.21
N LYS A 137 -5.73 14.86 -16.27
CA LYS A 137 -6.09 15.95 -15.38
C LYS A 137 -6.58 15.38 -14.04
N LEU A 138 -5.91 15.77 -12.96
CA LEU A 138 -6.25 15.32 -11.62
C LEU A 138 -7.22 16.30 -10.97
N MET A 139 -8.37 15.78 -10.52
CA MET A 139 -9.39 16.51 -9.79
C MET A 139 -9.40 16.02 -8.35
N GLU A 140 -9.11 16.92 -7.38
CA GLU A 140 -9.00 16.54 -5.97
C GLU A 140 -10.33 16.81 -5.25
N ALA A 141 -11.00 15.76 -4.79
CA ALA A 141 -12.22 15.81 -3.98
C ALA A 141 -11.89 16.11 -2.51
N ASP A 142 -12.77 16.86 -1.86
CA ASP A 142 -12.68 17.19 -0.45
C ASP A 142 -12.87 15.97 0.46
N LEU A 143 -12.53 16.12 1.73
CA LEU A 143 -12.71 15.09 2.75
C LEU A 143 -13.83 15.51 3.71
N ASP A 144 -14.54 14.50 4.25
CA ASP A 144 -15.52 14.69 5.31
C ASP A 144 -14.85 14.93 6.67
N GLU A 145 -15.66 15.11 7.71
CA GLU A 145 -15.19 15.34 9.11
C GLU A 145 -14.40 14.14 9.67
N ASP A 146 -14.60 12.94 9.11
CA ASP A 146 -13.88 11.71 9.45
C ASP A 146 -12.59 11.51 8.62
N TYR A 147 -12.20 12.50 7.82
CA TYR A 147 -11.06 12.43 6.88
C TYR A 147 -11.19 11.34 5.80
N ARG A 148 -12.40 10.99 5.41
CA ARG A 148 -12.71 10.14 4.26
C ARG A 148 -13.11 11.03 3.09
N VAL A 149 -13.05 10.50 1.87
CA VAL A 149 -13.53 11.27 0.72
C VAL A 149 -15.01 11.64 0.89
N ASP A 150 -15.33 12.90 0.64
CA ASP A 150 -16.70 13.36 0.56
C ASP A 150 -17.32 12.98 -0.80
N THR A 151 -18.33 12.13 -0.77
CA THR A 151 -18.99 11.62 -1.98
C THR A 151 -19.71 12.72 -2.75
N ALA A 152 -20.23 13.74 -2.08
CA ALA A 152 -20.85 14.89 -2.76
C ALA A 152 -19.79 15.70 -3.53
N SER A 153 -18.62 15.92 -2.93
CA SER A 153 -17.51 16.55 -3.62
C SER A 153 -17.02 15.74 -4.83
N VAL A 154 -17.05 14.39 -4.75
CA VAL A 154 -16.74 13.54 -5.91
C VAL A 154 -17.77 13.71 -7.01
N GLU A 155 -19.06 13.71 -6.68
CA GLU A 155 -20.17 13.89 -7.63
C GLU A 155 -20.07 15.22 -8.37
N ASP A 156 -19.79 16.32 -7.65
CA ASP A 156 -19.62 17.65 -8.22
C ASP A 156 -18.43 17.77 -9.20
N LEU A 157 -17.41 16.92 -9.06
CA LEU A 157 -16.22 16.90 -9.91
C LEU A 157 -16.34 15.97 -11.12
N ILE A 158 -17.37 15.13 -11.19
CA ILE A 158 -17.60 14.24 -12.33
C ILE A 158 -18.00 15.04 -13.56
N SER A 159 -17.37 14.76 -14.68
CA SER A 159 -17.64 15.34 -15.99
C SER A 159 -17.68 14.26 -17.08
N ASP A 160 -18.06 14.62 -18.30
CA ASP A 160 -18.01 13.73 -19.47
C ASP A 160 -16.58 13.21 -19.78
N ASN A 161 -15.55 13.90 -19.30
CA ASN A 161 -14.15 13.54 -19.44
C ASN A 161 -13.63 12.66 -18.29
N THR A 162 -14.40 12.43 -17.25
CA THR A 162 -13.99 11.61 -16.11
C THR A 162 -13.85 10.15 -16.55
N VAL A 163 -12.63 9.63 -16.46
CA VAL A 163 -12.29 8.23 -16.82
C VAL A 163 -12.21 7.32 -15.61
N ALA A 164 -11.88 7.87 -14.44
CA ALA A 164 -11.79 7.11 -13.19
C ALA A 164 -12.12 7.96 -11.97
N VAL A 165 -12.65 7.29 -10.95
CA VAL A 165 -12.71 7.73 -9.56
C VAL A 165 -11.81 6.81 -8.75
N VAL A 166 -11.11 7.37 -7.77
CA VAL A 166 -10.27 6.63 -6.83
C VAL A 166 -10.88 6.72 -5.45
N GLY A 167 -10.98 5.58 -4.77
CA GLY A 167 -11.22 5.53 -3.33
C GLY A 167 -10.07 4.83 -2.63
N VAL A 168 -9.83 5.14 -1.37
CA VAL A 168 -8.72 4.61 -0.58
C VAL A 168 -9.23 3.72 0.54
N ALA A 169 -8.70 2.52 0.65
CA ALA A 169 -8.97 1.60 1.75
C ALA A 169 -7.72 1.45 2.63
N GLY A 170 -7.61 2.36 3.60
CA GLY A 170 -6.44 2.52 4.47
C GLY A 170 -5.56 3.70 4.03
N THR A 171 -6.05 4.93 4.26
CA THR A 171 -5.32 6.16 3.90
C THR A 171 -3.96 6.23 4.58
N THR A 172 -2.98 6.82 3.90
CA THR A 172 -1.59 6.87 4.33
C THR A 172 -1.43 7.55 5.69
N GLU A 173 -2.20 8.60 5.94
CA GLU A 173 -2.06 9.44 7.15
C GLU A 173 -2.79 8.86 8.36
N LEU A 174 -4.01 8.34 8.18
CA LEU A 174 -4.92 8.02 9.28
C LEU A 174 -5.50 6.59 9.23
N GLY A 175 -5.20 5.80 8.19
CA GLY A 175 -5.78 4.47 8.02
C GLY A 175 -7.31 4.49 7.84
N ARG A 176 -7.87 5.57 7.28
CA ARG A 176 -9.30 5.66 7.01
C ARG A 176 -9.69 4.81 5.82
N VAL A 177 -10.94 4.40 5.79
CA VAL A 177 -11.54 3.67 4.67
C VAL A 177 -12.63 4.55 4.09
N ASP A 178 -12.45 4.95 2.84
CA ASP A 178 -13.41 5.76 2.11
C ASP A 178 -14.77 5.04 1.94
N PRO A 179 -15.86 5.75 1.68
CA PRO A 179 -17.20 5.19 1.47
C PRO A 179 -17.29 4.51 0.09
N ILE A 180 -16.47 3.46 -0.14
CA ILE A 180 -16.34 2.77 -1.44
C ILE A 180 -17.69 2.24 -1.95
N GLY A 181 -18.59 1.86 -1.03
CA GLY A 181 -19.94 1.42 -1.40
C GLY A 181 -20.76 2.50 -2.10
N GLU A 182 -20.64 3.76 -1.68
CA GLU A 182 -21.28 4.92 -2.29
C GLU A 182 -20.59 5.27 -3.61
N LEU A 183 -19.26 5.33 -3.62
CA LEU A 183 -18.47 5.53 -4.85
C LEU A 183 -18.78 4.45 -5.90
N SER A 184 -18.98 3.20 -5.47
CA SER A 184 -19.33 2.10 -6.37
C SER A 184 -20.66 2.33 -7.09
N LYS A 185 -21.69 2.84 -6.39
CA LYS A 185 -22.97 3.18 -6.99
C LYS A 185 -22.84 4.34 -7.96
N LEU A 186 -22.20 5.42 -7.51
CA LEU A 186 -21.96 6.61 -8.32
C LEU A 186 -21.22 6.30 -9.62
N CYS A 187 -20.17 5.46 -9.54
CA CYS A 187 -19.38 5.06 -10.71
C CYS A 187 -20.16 4.15 -11.67
N ILE A 188 -21.06 3.29 -11.19
CA ILE A 188 -21.93 2.48 -12.04
C ILE A 188 -22.92 3.37 -12.79
N GLU A 189 -23.58 4.31 -12.10
CA GLU A 189 -24.57 5.22 -12.68
C GLU A 189 -23.99 6.11 -13.78
N ASN A 190 -22.70 6.47 -13.66
CA ASN A 190 -21.97 7.32 -14.61
C ASN A 190 -21.06 6.55 -15.60
N GLU A 191 -21.04 5.22 -15.58
CA GLU A 191 -20.18 4.36 -16.40
C GLU A 191 -18.69 4.69 -16.25
N ILE A 192 -18.25 5.04 -15.03
CA ILE A 192 -16.88 5.44 -14.68
C ILE A 192 -16.14 4.27 -14.05
N TYR A 193 -14.83 4.19 -14.31
CA TYR A 193 -13.94 3.20 -13.69
C TYR A 193 -13.68 3.55 -12.22
N LEU A 194 -14.01 2.65 -11.29
CA LEU A 194 -13.65 2.80 -9.88
C LEU A 194 -12.39 1.99 -9.57
N HIS A 195 -11.35 2.68 -9.12
CA HIS A 195 -10.15 2.09 -8.57
C HIS A 195 -10.12 2.22 -7.06
N VAL A 196 -9.71 1.15 -6.36
CA VAL A 196 -9.49 1.18 -4.91
C VAL A 196 -8.02 1.01 -4.59
N ASP A 197 -7.41 2.04 -4.01
CA ASP A 197 -6.08 1.92 -3.43
C ASP A 197 -6.18 1.29 -2.04
N ALA A 198 -5.96 -0.02 -1.97
CA ALA A 198 -5.89 -0.80 -0.75
C ALA A 198 -4.45 -1.28 -0.48
N ALA A 199 -3.45 -0.53 -0.93
CA ALA A 199 -2.03 -0.87 -0.77
C ALA A 199 -1.69 -1.20 0.70
N PHE A 200 -2.30 -0.50 1.66
CA PHE A 200 -2.15 -0.80 3.07
C PHE A 200 -3.28 -1.67 3.62
N GLY A 201 -4.53 -1.28 3.35
CA GLY A 201 -5.69 -1.94 3.95
C GLY A 201 -6.00 -3.34 3.41
N GLY A 202 -5.49 -3.68 2.22
CA GLY A 202 -5.79 -4.96 1.56
C GLY A 202 -5.39 -6.20 2.36
N PHE A 203 -4.28 -6.14 3.12
CA PHE A 203 -3.85 -7.19 4.05
C PHE A 203 -4.22 -6.92 5.52
N SER A 204 -5.03 -5.90 5.82
CA SER A 204 -5.47 -5.59 7.18
C SER A 204 -6.98 -5.69 7.33
N ILE A 205 -7.74 -4.98 6.49
CA ILE A 205 -9.20 -4.84 6.61
C ILE A 205 -9.95 -6.18 6.57
N PRO A 206 -9.64 -7.12 5.65
CA PRO A 206 -10.34 -8.41 5.63
C PRO A 206 -10.21 -9.16 6.97
N PHE A 207 -9.02 -9.18 7.56
CA PHE A 207 -8.77 -9.88 8.83
C PHE A 207 -9.37 -9.14 10.02
N LEU A 208 -9.38 -7.81 10.03
CA LEU A 208 -10.08 -7.01 11.05
C LEU A 208 -11.58 -7.26 11.05
N LYS A 209 -12.19 -7.42 9.86
CA LYS A 209 -13.62 -7.79 9.74
C LYS A 209 -13.88 -9.19 10.29
N GLU A 210 -12.97 -10.15 10.07
CA GLU A 210 -13.05 -11.50 10.69
C GLU A 210 -12.92 -11.48 12.21
N LEU A 211 -12.15 -10.51 12.75
CA LEU A 211 -12.03 -10.24 14.19
C LEU A 211 -13.23 -9.47 14.76
N GLY A 212 -14.26 -9.23 13.95
CA GLY A 212 -15.50 -8.59 14.37
C GLY A 212 -15.51 -7.05 14.30
N GLN A 213 -14.48 -6.42 13.74
CA GLN A 213 -14.48 -4.98 13.55
C GLN A 213 -15.46 -4.55 12.46
N LYS A 214 -16.26 -3.53 12.73
CA LYS A 214 -17.21 -2.95 11.79
C LYS A 214 -16.48 -1.95 10.87
N LEU A 215 -15.97 -2.46 9.75
CA LEU A 215 -15.34 -1.65 8.69
C LEU A 215 -16.18 -1.74 7.40
N PRO A 216 -16.21 -0.66 6.59
CA PRO A 216 -16.94 -0.67 5.31
C PRO A 216 -16.42 -1.76 4.36
N ASP A 217 -17.27 -2.19 3.42
CA ASP A 217 -16.81 -2.95 2.27
C ASP A 217 -16.01 -2.04 1.33
N PHE A 218 -14.93 -2.58 0.76
CA PHE A 218 -14.04 -1.81 -0.10
C PHE A 218 -13.61 -2.57 -1.37
N ASP A 219 -13.96 -3.85 -1.43
CA ASP A 219 -13.36 -4.81 -2.36
C ASP A 219 -14.33 -5.25 -3.46
N PHE A 220 -14.00 -6.33 -4.16
CA PHE A 220 -14.79 -6.84 -5.28
C PHE A 220 -16.19 -7.37 -4.91
N ARG A 221 -16.59 -7.37 -3.65
CA ARG A 221 -17.99 -7.55 -3.26
C ARG A 221 -18.86 -6.38 -3.75
N LEU A 222 -18.25 -5.22 -3.93
CA LEU A 222 -18.91 -4.04 -4.50
C LEU A 222 -18.81 -4.08 -6.03
N PRO A 223 -19.94 -4.09 -6.77
CA PRO A 223 -19.96 -4.37 -8.21
C PRO A 223 -19.25 -3.31 -9.06
N GLY A 224 -19.19 -2.05 -8.62
CA GLY A 224 -18.54 -0.96 -9.34
C GLY A 224 -17.01 -0.98 -9.25
N VAL A 225 -16.41 -1.70 -8.30
CA VAL A 225 -14.95 -1.75 -8.17
C VAL A 225 -14.33 -2.51 -9.35
N CYS A 226 -13.52 -1.82 -10.17
CA CYS A 226 -12.89 -2.35 -11.38
C CYS A 226 -11.49 -2.89 -11.13
N SER A 227 -10.72 -2.25 -10.24
CA SER A 227 -9.38 -2.71 -9.85
C SER A 227 -9.04 -2.34 -8.41
N ILE A 228 -8.10 -3.10 -7.83
CA ILE A 228 -7.60 -2.89 -6.48
C ILE A 228 -6.08 -2.98 -6.48
N THR A 229 -5.43 -2.00 -5.86
CA THR A 229 -4.01 -2.07 -5.48
C THR A 229 -3.89 -2.75 -4.12
N ILE A 230 -2.94 -3.68 -3.98
CA ILE A 230 -2.62 -4.37 -2.73
C ILE A 230 -1.12 -4.61 -2.63
N ASP A 231 -0.50 -4.26 -1.48
CA ASP A 231 0.96 -4.37 -1.33
C ASP A 231 1.39 -5.50 -0.38
N PRO A 232 1.80 -6.66 -0.92
CA PRO A 232 2.37 -7.73 -0.09
C PRO A 232 3.59 -7.29 0.73
N HIS A 233 4.40 -6.32 0.28
CA HIS A 233 5.55 -5.82 1.03
C HIS A 233 5.19 -4.91 2.22
N LYS A 234 3.91 -4.62 2.46
CA LYS A 234 3.40 -3.95 3.67
C LYS A 234 2.92 -5.00 4.67
N MET A 235 1.63 -5.03 4.97
CA MET A 235 1.07 -6.00 5.92
C MET A 235 1.04 -7.45 5.39
N GLY A 236 1.34 -7.68 4.11
CA GLY A 236 1.55 -9.02 3.55
C GLY A 236 2.92 -9.64 3.84
N LEU A 237 3.86 -8.89 4.46
CA LEU A 237 5.17 -9.34 4.97
C LEU A 237 6.15 -9.86 3.91
N ALA A 238 5.91 -9.56 2.63
CA ALA A 238 6.82 -9.94 1.56
C ALA A 238 8.05 -9.02 1.50
N PRO A 239 9.19 -9.49 0.96
CA PRO A 239 10.33 -8.63 0.68
C PRO A 239 9.98 -7.48 -0.27
N ILE A 240 10.64 -6.34 -0.11
CA ILE A 240 10.59 -5.21 -1.03
C ILE A 240 11.47 -5.53 -2.26
N PRO A 241 11.02 -5.21 -3.49
CA PRO A 241 9.73 -4.62 -3.87
C PRO A 241 8.69 -5.69 -4.21
N THR A 242 7.49 -5.59 -3.67
CA THR A 242 6.38 -6.50 -3.99
C THR A 242 5.03 -5.81 -3.86
N GLY A 243 4.36 -5.55 -4.96
CA GLY A 243 3.00 -5.03 -5.03
C GLY A 243 2.10 -5.92 -5.86
N GLY A 244 0.82 -5.67 -5.83
CA GLY A 244 -0.18 -6.34 -6.65
C GLY A 244 -1.17 -5.35 -7.24
N ILE A 245 -1.51 -5.56 -8.50
CA ILE A 245 -2.65 -4.95 -9.16
C ILE A 245 -3.63 -6.03 -9.58
N ILE A 246 -4.85 -5.95 -9.09
CA ILE A 246 -5.91 -6.93 -9.32
C ILE A 246 -7.03 -6.23 -10.07
N PHE A 247 -7.47 -6.82 -11.17
CA PHE A 247 -8.60 -6.35 -11.99
C PHE A 247 -9.77 -7.31 -11.88
N ARG A 248 -10.97 -6.76 -11.76
CA ARG A 248 -12.22 -7.51 -11.80
C ARG A 248 -12.40 -8.32 -13.07
N GLU A 249 -12.03 -7.73 -14.22
CA GLU A 249 -12.26 -8.28 -15.54
C GLU A 249 -11.04 -8.12 -16.46
N ARG A 250 -10.81 -9.12 -17.29
CA ARG A 250 -9.70 -9.19 -18.25
C ARG A 250 -9.68 -8.02 -19.25
N LYS A 251 -10.84 -7.45 -19.59
CA LYS A 251 -10.95 -6.30 -20.53
C LYS A 251 -10.09 -5.11 -20.13
N TYR A 252 -9.90 -4.86 -18.81
CA TYR A 252 -9.08 -3.76 -18.31
C TYR A 252 -7.58 -4.03 -18.49
N LEU A 253 -7.17 -5.27 -18.29
CA LEU A 253 -5.81 -5.72 -18.51
C LEU A 253 -5.47 -5.71 -20.00
N GLU A 254 -6.39 -6.14 -20.85
CA GLU A 254 -6.25 -6.11 -22.32
C GLU A 254 -6.17 -4.67 -22.88
N ALA A 255 -6.85 -3.71 -22.26
CA ALA A 255 -6.77 -2.30 -22.65
C ALA A 255 -5.36 -1.70 -22.48
N MET A 256 -4.50 -2.32 -21.68
CA MET A 256 -3.10 -1.91 -21.48
C MET A 256 -2.11 -2.72 -22.32
N SER A 257 -2.53 -3.85 -22.88
CA SER A 257 -1.63 -4.79 -23.53
C SER A 257 -1.05 -4.24 -24.83
N VAL A 258 0.24 -4.44 -25.01
CA VAL A 258 0.99 -4.13 -26.24
C VAL A 258 1.55 -5.41 -26.85
N GLU A 259 1.77 -5.42 -28.17
CA GLU A 259 2.37 -6.54 -28.87
C GLU A 259 3.85 -6.69 -28.52
N THR A 260 4.31 -7.94 -28.43
CA THR A 260 5.68 -8.31 -28.03
C THR A 260 6.26 -9.31 -29.06
N PRO A 261 6.87 -8.84 -30.17
CA PRO A 261 7.17 -9.68 -31.34
C PRO A 261 8.30 -10.70 -31.10
N TYR A 262 9.02 -10.65 -29.97
CA TYR A 262 10.17 -11.52 -29.66
C TYR A 262 10.05 -12.27 -28.34
N LEU A 263 8.96 -12.09 -27.59
CA LEU A 263 8.72 -12.83 -26.35
C LEU A 263 7.92 -14.12 -26.61
N THR A 264 7.86 -15.00 -25.62
CA THR A 264 7.09 -16.24 -25.69
C THR A 264 5.57 -16.04 -25.63
N GLU A 265 5.11 -14.88 -25.19
CA GLU A 265 3.71 -14.43 -25.29
C GLU A 265 3.61 -13.26 -26.27
N ASP A 266 2.55 -13.23 -27.06
CA ASP A 266 2.35 -12.22 -28.10
C ASP A 266 2.04 -10.82 -27.55
N ARG A 267 1.68 -10.70 -26.27
CA ARG A 267 1.25 -9.44 -25.65
C ARG A 267 1.72 -9.34 -24.21
N GLN A 268 2.07 -8.11 -23.80
CA GLN A 268 2.43 -7.76 -22.43
C GLN A 268 1.63 -6.55 -21.96
N SER A 269 1.12 -6.58 -20.72
CA SER A 269 0.28 -5.51 -20.12
C SER A 269 0.98 -4.71 -19.02
N THR A 270 2.12 -5.19 -18.50
CA THR A 270 2.87 -4.51 -17.42
C THR A 270 3.59 -3.26 -17.92
N ILE A 271 3.97 -2.35 -17.01
CA ILE A 271 4.76 -1.16 -17.35
C ILE A 271 6.19 -1.56 -17.64
N VAL A 272 6.77 -2.38 -16.77
CA VAL A 272 8.13 -2.87 -16.94
C VAL A 272 8.14 -4.17 -17.74
N GLY A 273 9.12 -4.32 -18.64
CA GLY A 273 9.27 -5.53 -19.44
C GLY A 273 9.74 -6.71 -18.60
N THR A 274 10.91 -6.61 -18.00
CA THR A 274 11.48 -7.64 -17.12
C THR A 274 10.93 -7.51 -15.71
N ARG A 275 10.31 -8.58 -15.20
CA ARG A 275 9.79 -8.64 -13.82
C ARG A 275 10.39 -9.83 -13.07
N THR A 276 10.78 -9.61 -11.81
CA THR A 276 11.27 -10.71 -10.99
C THR A 276 10.18 -11.71 -10.62
N GLY A 277 10.47 -12.99 -10.73
CA GLY A 277 9.62 -14.05 -10.17
C GLY A 277 9.77 -14.22 -8.66
N ALA A 278 10.85 -13.68 -8.08
CA ALA A 278 11.15 -13.79 -6.65
C ALA A 278 10.07 -13.17 -5.76
N SER A 279 9.53 -11.99 -6.13
CA SER A 279 8.44 -11.33 -5.40
C SER A 279 7.17 -12.19 -5.38
N THR A 280 6.85 -12.84 -6.49
CA THR A 280 5.73 -13.77 -6.60
C THR A 280 5.93 -14.98 -5.70
N ALA A 281 7.12 -15.60 -5.74
CA ALA A 281 7.46 -16.76 -4.92
C ALA A 281 7.39 -16.45 -3.43
N ALA A 282 7.89 -15.28 -3.02
CA ALA A 282 7.81 -14.84 -1.63
C ALA A 282 6.37 -14.66 -1.17
N THR A 283 5.54 -13.98 -1.98
CA THR A 283 4.12 -13.75 -1.67
C THR A 283 3.37 -15.07 -1.54
N TRP A 284 3.56 -15.97 -2.50
CA TRP A 284 2.95 -17.30 -2.47
C TRP A 284 3.33 -18.07 -1.20
N ALA A 285 4.63 -18.10 -0.90
CA ALA A 285 5.14 -18.85 0.24
C ALA A 285 4.60 -18.32 1.58
N ILE A 286 4.53 -17.00 1.75
CA ILE A 286 4.03 -16.38 2.98
C ILE A 286 2.53 -16.62 3.11
N MET A 287 1.74 -16.40 2.04
CA MET A 287 0.30 -16.62 2.08
C MET A 287 -0.06 -18.09 2.36
N LYS A 288 0.68 -19.05 1.81
CA LYS A 288 0.49 -20.48 2.10
C LYS A 288 0.95 -20.84 3.52
N TYR A 289 2.04 -20.24 4.02
CA TYR A 289 2.59 -20.56 5.33
C TYR A 289 1.73 -20.00 6.46
N LEU A 290 1.32 -18.73 6.38
CA LEU A 290 0.52 -18.09 7.41
C LEU A 290 -0.97 -18.50 7.33
N GLY A 291 -1.50 -18.66 6.12
CA GLY A 291 -2.92 -18.80 5.93
C GLY A 291 -3.71 -17.62 6.50
N ARG A 292 -5.03 -17.77 6.60
CA ARG A 292 -5.87 -16.71 7.18
C ARG A 292 -5.66 -16.55 8.69
N GLU A 293 -5.38 -17.66 9.40
CA GLU A 293 -5.16 -17.65 10.85
C GLU A 293 -3.94 -16.83 11.24
N GLY A 294 -2.77 -17.10 10.63
CA GLY A 294 -1.54 -16.36 10.93
C GLY A 294 -1.65 -14.87 10.60
N TYR A 295 -2.33 -14.49 9.51
CA TYR A 295 -2.59 -13.07 9.24
C TYR A 295 -3.54 -12.43 10.26
N ARG A 296 -4.58 -13.14 10.73
CA ARG A 296 -5.47 -12.64 11.79
C ARG A 296 -4.71 -12.38 13.09
N GLU A 297 -3.84 -13.30 13.49
CA GLU A 297 -3.01 -13.16 14.69
C GLU A 297 -2.10 -11.92 14.59
N ILE A 298 -1.41 -11.75 13.45
CA ILE A 298 -0.53 -10.60 13.22
C ILE A 298 -1.30 -9.29 13.24
N VAL A 299 -2.45 -9.22 12.57
CA VAL A 299 -3.29 -8.02 12.53
C VAL A 299 -3.87 -7.72 13.91
N ALA A 300 -4.32 -8.75 14.65
CA ALA A 300 -4.82 -8.60 16.01
C ALA A 300 -3.74 -8.02 16.94
N GLU A 301 -2.52 -8.53 16.88
CA GLU A 301 -1.38 -8.04 17.68
C GLU A 301 -1.05 -6.59 17.34
N CYS A 302 -0.95 -6.24 16.04
CA CYS A 302 -0.72 -4.85 15.62
C CYS A 302 -1.83 -3.92 16.16
N MET A 303 -3.09 -4.32 16.12
CA MET A 303 -4.19 -3.51 16.64
C MET A 303 -4.18 -3.42 18.17
N HIS A 304 -3.83 -4.50 18.86
CA HIS A 304 -3.67 -4.48 20.33
C HIS A 304 -2.62 -3.42 20.73
N ILE A 305 -1.44 -3.47 20.13
CA ILE A 305 -0.36 -2.50 20.38
C ILE A 305 -0.76 -1.08 19.96
N THR A 306 -1.51 -0.93 18.86
CA THR A 306 -2.06 0.36 18.42
C THR A 306 -2.96 0.99 19.49
N HIS A 307 -3.83 0.19 20.12
CA HIS A 307 -4.71 0.69 21.19
C HIS A 307 -3.94 1.04 22.46
N ILE A 308 -2.86 0.31 22.79
CA ILE A 308 -1.96 0.68 23.91
C ILE A 308 -1.34 2.04 23.63
N LEU A 309 -0.77 2.24 22.44
CA LEU A 309 -0.18 3.51 22.03
C LEU A 309 -1.21 4.65 22.08
N ALA A 310 -2.37 4.47 21.48
CA ALA A 310 -3.40 5.52 21.44
C ALA A 310 -3.86 5.95 22.85
N ARG A 311 -4.03 4.99 23.76
CA ARG A 311 -4.35 5.31 25.17
C ARG A 311 -3.21 6.07 25.85
N GLY A 312 -1.97 5.58 25.73
CA GLY A 312 -0.82 6.24 26.33
C GLY A 312 -0.61 7.68 25.80
N ILE A 313 -0.85 7.92 24.52
CA ILE A 313 -0.84 9.27 23.91
C ILE A 313 -1.86 10.18 24.61
N ASN A 314 -3.10 9.73 24.80
CA ASN A 314 -4.15 10.49 25.49
C ASN A 314 -3.81 10.73 26.97
N ASP A 315 -3.32 9.69 27.67
CA ASP A 315 -2.96 9.78 29.09
C ASP A 315 -1.82 10.77 29.35
N LEU A 316 -0.93 10.97 28.39
CA LEU A 316 0.14 11.96 28.41
C LEU A 316 -0.33 13.38 28.03
N GLY A 317 -1.61 13.56 27.68
CA GLY A 317 -2.18 14.85 27.30
C GLY A 317 -1.89 15.30 25.87
N PHE A 318 -1.45 14.40 24.99
CA PHE A 318 -1.43 14.65 23.56
C PHE A 318 -2.83 14.42 22.95
N ASN A 319 -3.09 15.04 21.81
CA ASN A 319 -4.38 14.97 21.13
C ASN A 319 -4.33 13.97 19.97
N LEU A 320 -5.08 12.88 20.04
CA LEU A 320 -5.31 12.04 18.85
C LEU A 320 -6.05 12.85 17.79
N VAL A 321 -5.61 12.73 16.55
CA VAL A 321 -6.32 13.34 15.40
C VAL A 321 -7.64 12.62 15.16
N ALA A 322 -7.62 11.31 15.32
CA ALA A 322 -8.81 10.46 15.17
C ALA A 322 -8.56 9.10 15.83
N GLU A 323 -9.63 8.44 16.26
CA GLU A 323 -9.56 7.07 16.76
C GLU A 323 -9.02 6.11 15.67
N PRO A 324 -7.99 5.30 15.97
CA PRO A 324 -7.43 4.35 15.03
C PRO A 324 -8.46 3.33 14.52
N LYS A 325 -8.60 3.21 13.21
CA LYS A 325 -9.39 2.16 12.56
C LYS A 325 -8.51 1.03 12.01
N LEU A 326 -7.29 1.37 11.64
CA LEU A 326 -6.21 0.45 11.28
C LEU A 326 -5.02 0.73 12.21
N ASN A 327 -3.94 0.01 12.04
CA ASN A 327 -2.73 0.10 12.86
C ASN A 327 -1.90 1.38 12.59
N ILE A 328 -2.57 2.54 12.55
CA ILE A 328 -1.98 3.87 12.37
C ILE A 328 -2.52 4.81 13.47
N VAL A 329 -1.61 5.46 14.18
CA VAL A 329 -1.92 6.48 15.20
C VAL A 329 -1.38 7.83 14.74
N ALA A 330 -2.26 8.81 14.63
CA ALA A 330 -1.88 10.19 14.34
C ALA A 330 -2.25 11.10 15.52
N PHE A 331 -1.30 11.93 15.96
CA PHE A 331 -1.49 12.76 17.14
C PHE A 331 -0.72 14.08 17.06
N LYS A 332 -1.10 15.04 17.91
CA LYS A 332 -0.51 16.37 18.02
C LYS A 332 -0.11 16.66 19.46
N SER A 333 0.98 17.38 19.64
CA SER A 333 1.31 17.99 20.92
C SER A 333 0.48 19.26 21.12
N PRO A 334 -0.03 19.53 22.34
CA PRO A 334 -0.64 20.82 22.67
C PRO A 334 0.40 21.94 22.84
N LYS A 335 1.71 21.61 22.94
CA LYS A 335 2.78 22.53 23.33
C LYS A 335 3.74 22.88 22.20
N MET A 336 3.83 22.05 21.16
CA MET A 336 4.79 22.21 20.07
C MET A 336 4.24 21.73 18.75
N SER A 337 4.79 22.21 17.66
CA SER A 337 4.45 21.76 16.30
C SER A 337 4.83 20.29 16.06
N PRO A 338 4.18 19.60 15.10
CA PRO A 338 4.57 18.25 14.72
C PRO A 338 6.04 18.14 14.25
N ASP A 339 6.56 19.15 13.56
CA ASP A 339 7.95 19.16 13.10
C ASP A 339 8.95 19.27 14.27
N GLU A 340 8.66 20.10 15.25
CA GLU A 340 9.45 20.22 16.49
C GLU A 340 9.43 18.89 17.26
N LEU A 341 8.26 18.29 17.44
CA LEU A 341 8.12 17.01 18.13
C LEU A 341 8.87 15.89 17.37
N ALA A 342 8.75 15.83 16.03
CA ALA A 342 9.50 14.88 15.22
C ALA A 342 11.02 15.07 15.37
N SER A 343 11.49 16.32 15.45
CA SER A 343 12.90 16.64 15.67
C SER A 343 13.39 16.16 17.05
N GLN A 344 12.59 16.34 18.10
CA GLN A 344 12.91 15.85 19.46
C GLN A 344 12.95 14.31 19.50
N LEU A 345 11.97 13.66 18.88
CA LEU A 345 11.93 12.20 18.77
C LEU A 345 13.12 11.65 17.96
N LYS A 346 13.51 12.35 16.87
CA LYS A 346 14.69 11.96 16.08
C LYS A 346 15.98 12.02 16.88
N LYS A 347 16.17 13.04 17.75
CA LYS A 347 17.34 13.12 18.65
C LYS A 347 17.42 11.93 19.62
N ARG A 348 16.27 11.34 19.96
CA ARG A 348 16.16 10.13 20.78
C ARG A 348 16.20 8.82 19.97
N GLY A 349 16.48 8.92 18.66
CA GLY A 349 16.64 7.78 17.74
C GLY A 349 15.36 7.22 17.13
N TRP A 350 14.21 7.92 17.27
CA TRP A 350 12.96 7.51 16.65
C TRP A 350 12.83 8.03 15.22
N ALA A 351 12.42 7.17 14.32
CA ALA A 351 12.04 7.54 12.95
C ALA A 351 10.52 7.56 12.82
N VAL A 352 9.93 8.70 13.14
CA VAL A 352 8.51 9.00 12.92
C VAL A 352 8.32 9.76 11.61
N SER A 353 7.09 9.90 11.14
CA SER A 353 6.76 10.78 10.02
C SER A 353 5.76 11.87 10.43
N VAL A 354 5.87 13.02 9.78
CA VAL A 354 4.89 14.10 9.87
C VAL A 354 3.94 13.97 8.70
N ALA A 355 2.65 13.81 8.98
CA ALA A 355 1.59 13.83 7.98
C ALA A 355 1.34 15.27 7.54
N ALA A 356 1.10 15.48 6.25
CA ALA A 356 0.83 16.81 5.71
C ALA A 356 -0.60 17.27 6.05
N TYR A 357 -1.57 16.37 5.95
CA TYR A 357 -2.97 16.68 6.23
C TYR A 357 -3.70 15.47 6.87
N PRO A 358 -4.22 15.64 8.10
CA PRO A 358 -3.97 16.77 8.99
C PRO A 358 -2.52 16.79 9.50
N CYS A 359 -1.91 17.96 9.60
CA CYS A 359 -0.52 18.09 10.08
C CYS A 359 -0.41 17.49 11.49
N SER A 360 0.34 16.38 11.60
CA SER A 360 0.41 15.57 12.84
C SER A 360 1.60 14.61 12.82
N ILE A 361 2.03 14.13 13.98
CA ILE A 361 2.91 12.97 14.06
C ILE A 361 2.11 11.73 13.66
N ARG A 362 2.70 10.91 12.81
CA ARG A 362 2.14 9.62 12.38
C ARG A 362 3.04 8.48 12.81
N VAL A 363 2.46 7.51 13.51
CA VAL A 363 3.07 6.24 13.91
C VAL A 363 2.30 5.09 13.29
N ILE A 364 3.00 4.17 12.65
CA ILE A 364 2.43 2.95 12.06
C ILE A 364 2.93 1.76 12.87
N VAL A 365 2.01 1.04 13.49
CA VAL A 365 2.31 -0.13 14.32
C VAL A 365 2.42 -1.36 13.43
N MET A 366 3.58 -1.52 12.79
CA MET A 366 3.89 -2.68 11.95
C MET A 366 4.34 -3.88 12.81
N PRO A 367 4.36 -5.12 12.29
CA PRO A 367 4.66 -6.34 13.06
C PRO A 367 6.00 -6.37 13.80
N HIS A 368 6.96 -5.52 13.41
CA HIS A 368 8.24 -5.37 14.13
C HIS A 368 8.12 -4.51 15.39
N ILE A 369 7.03 -3.75 15.55
CA ILE A 369 6.78 -2.95 16.76
C ILE A 369 6.15 -3.85 17.83
N LYS A 370 6.73 -3.83 19.03
CA LYS A 370 6.27 -4.57 20.21
C LYS A 370 5.85 -3.61 21.31
N GLU A 371 5.12 -4.11 22.29
CA GLU A 371 4.64 -3.31 23.42
C GLU A 371 5.79 -2.59 24.14
N GLU A 372 6.94 -3.25 24.31
CA GLU A 372 8.14 -2.64 24.90
C GLU A 372 8.60 -1.39 24.14
N HIS A 373 8.55 -1.41 22.80
CA HIS A 373 8.93 -0.26 21.98
C HIS A 373 7.93 0.90 22.16
N VAL A 374 6.63 0.59 22.29
CA VAL A 374 5.60 1.59 22.57
C VAL A 374 5.80 2.21 23.94
N ASN A 375 6.10 1.41 24.97
CA ASN A 375 6.36 1.92 26.31
C ASN A 375 7.58 2.84 26.32
N MET A 376 8.68 2.47 25.65
CA MET A 376 9.86 3.34 25.46
C MET A 376 9.50 4.66 24.76
N LEU A 377 8.64 4.62 23.72
CA LEU A 377 8.20 5.83 23.04
C LEU A 377 7.37 6.73 23.96
N LEU A 378 6.48 6.15 24.77
CA LEU A 378 5.64 6.90 25.70
C LEU A 378 6.47 7.53 26.82
N ASP A 379 7.51 6.86 27.30
CA ASP A 379 8.47 7.43 28.26
C ASP A 379 9.20 8.64 27.67
N ASP A 380 9.75 8.50 26.44
CA ASP A 380 10.40 9.60 25.73
C ASP A 380 9.43 10.78 25.45
N LEU A 381 8.17 10.50 25.10
CA LEU A 381 7.14 11.53 24.92
C LEU A 381 6.78 12.25 26.21
N LYS A 382 6.75 11.53 27.32
CA LYS A 382 6.55 12.10 28.66
C LYS A 382 7.65 13.07 29.00
N ASP A 383 8.91 12.66 28.85
CA ASP A 383 10.08 13.50 29.11
C ASP A 383 10.05 14.77 28.24
N ILE A 384 9.77 14.63 26.91
CA ILE A 384 9.63 15.79 26.02
C ILE A 384 8.50 16.74 26.48
N ASN A 385 7.40 16.18 27.00
CA ASN A 385 6.26 17.00 27.46
C ASN A 385 6.54 17.70 28.79
N GLU A 386 7.45 17.18 29.62
CA GLU A 386 7.86 17.74 30.91
C GLU A 386 9.05 18.70 30.79
N GLU A 387 9.88 18.58 29.74
CA GLU A 387 10.95 19.52 29.43
C GLU A 387 10.35 20.93 29.24
N LYS A 388 10.84 21.92 29.98
CA LYS A 388 10.44 23.32 29.77
C LYS A 388 11.01 23.82 28.46
N PRO A 389 10.25 24.62 27.68
CA PRO A 389 10.72 25.21 26.44
C PRO A 389 11.93 26.12 26.62
#